data_c30b72f78530b0b0d90f9bf13f402f35
#
_entry.id   c30b72f78530b0b0d90f9bf13f402f35
#
_cell.length_a   1.000
_cell.length_b   1.000
_cell.length_c   1.000
_cell.angle_alpha   90.00
_cell.angle_beta   90.00
_cell.angle_gamma   90.00
#
_symmetry.space_group_name_H-M   'P 1'
#
loop_
_entity.id
_entity.type
_entity.pdbx_description
1 polymer ?
#
loop_
_entity_poly.entity_id
_entity_poly.type
_entity_poly.pdbx_seq_one_letter_code
_entity_poly.pdbx_strand_id
1 'polypeptide(L)'
;MITVSGSESKPLEVWVAEDSPFYRLVVEEAIEEISKVTDLTISLTVFERFSDIREAFHLATQRGACLPAAVLSDLHFPDNAHDGIQDILTFYGAYVHLVPVSYMSCNPDSLVLAERLAKRHGETLLQARFLRKDTSDTMSHLVKTIHAMVFAPRNCTSNNAASVA
;
A
#
# COMPACT_ATOMS: atom_id res chain seq x y z
N MET A 1 25.08 -5.94 -35.66
CA MET A 1 25.13 -5.37 -34.29
C MET A 1 23.71 -5.11 -33.86
N ILE A 2 23.13 -6.00 -33.08
CA ILE A 2 21.73 -5.86 -32.61
C ILE A 2 21.84 -5.22 -31.23
N THR A 3 21.55 -3.93 -31.13
CA THR A 3 21.35 -3.23 -29.86
C THR A 3 20.02 -3.68 -29.30
N VAL A 4 20.02 -4.59 -28.32
CA VAL A 4 18.88 -4.89 -27.49
C VAL A 4 18.74 -3.69 -26.54
N SER A 5 17.83 -2.79 -26.85
CA SER A 5 17.41 -1.75 -25.91
C SER A 5 16.70 -2.47 -24.76
N GLY A 6 17.41 -2.59 -23.63
CA GLY A 6 16.80 -3.04 -22.40
C GLY A 6 15.65 -2.09 -22.07
N SER A 7 14.43 -2.59 -22.05
CA SER A 7 13.29 -1.85 -21.51
C SER A 7 13.54 -1.69 -20.00
N GLU A 8 13.98 -0.51 -19.57
CA GLU A 8 13.99 -0.19 -18.15
C GLU A 8 12.53 -0.32 -17.66
N SER A 9 12.28 -1.37 -16.91
CA SER A 9 10.96 -1.56 -16.32
C SER A 9 10.70 -0.39 -15.35
N LYS A 10 9.56 0.28 -15.51
CA LYS A 10 9.17 1.36 -14.62
C LYS A 10 9.17 0.84 -13.17
N PRO A 11 9.77 1.57 -12.21
CA PRO A 11 9.76 1.19 -10.82
C PRO A 11 8.35 0.90 -10.32
N LEU A 12 8.20 -0.11 -9.48
CA LEU A 12 6.96 -0.39 -8.77
C LEU A 12 6.85 0.59 -7.60
N GLU A 13 5.81 1.38 -7.59
CA GLU A 13 5.61 2.37 -6.54
C GLU A 13 4.84 1.77 -5.36
N VAL A 14 5.37 1.91 -4.15
CA VAL A 14 4.72 1.53 -2.89
C VAL A 14 4.46 2.81 -2.09
N TRP A 15 3.24 3.00 -1.63
CA TRP A 15 2.87 4.11 -0.77
C TRP A 15 2.78 3.65 0.68
N VAL A 16 3.36 4.45 1.58
CA VAL A 16 3.36 4.19 3.02
C VAL A 16 2.79 5.39 3.75
N ALA A 17 1.72 5.19 4.49
CA ALA A 17 1.18 6.16 5.42
C ALA A 17 1.58 5.75 6.85
N GLU A 18 2.53 6.48 7.43
CA GLU A 18 3.13 6.17 8.73
C GLU A 18 3.74 7.43 9.35
N ASP A 19 3.26 7.84 10.51
CA ASP A 19 3.75 9.03 11.21
C ASP A 19 5.04 8.77 12.02
N SER A 20 5.29 7.51 12.42
CA SER A 20 6.49 7.13 13.18
C SER A 20 7.74 7.07 12.30
N PRO A 21 8.77 7.90 12.55
CA PRO A 21 10.04 7.82 11.82
C PRO A 21 10.71 6.46 11.93
N PHE A 22 10.58 5.80 13.07
CA PHE A 22 11.17 4.48 13.30
C PHE A 22 10.57 3.43 12.37
N TYR A 23 9.22 3.36 12.27
CA TYR A 23 8.58 2.37 11.41
C TYR A 23 8.75 2.67 9.93
N ARG A 24 8.91 3.92 9.55
CA ARG A 24 9.30 4.29 8.16
C ARG A 24 10.63 3.67 7.77
N LEU A 25 11.65 3.76 8.64
CA LEU A 25 12.95 3.10 8.41
C LEU A 25 12.81 1.58 8.30
N VAL A 26 11.99 0.96 9.14
CA VAL A 26 11.74 -0.50 9.08
C VAL A 26 11.11 -0.90 7.73
N VAL A 27 10.21 -0.08 7.19
CA VAL A 27 9.63 -0.31 5.86
C VAL A 27 10.67 -0.12 4.74
N GLU A 28 11.50 0.91 4.85
CA GLU A 28 12.60 1.15 3.89
C GLU A 28 13.56 -0.04 3.84
N GLU A 29 13.99 -0.56 4.99
CA GLU A 29 14.83 -1.76 5.08
C GLU A 29 14.15 -2.99 4.46
N ALA A 30 12.84 -3.18 4.70
CA ALA A 30 12.09 -4.28 4.10
C ALA A 30 12.06 -4.20 2.56
N ILE A 31 11.91 -3.01 2.00
CA ILE A 31 11.94 -2.77 0.55
C ILE A 31 13.34 -3.03 -0.01
N GLU A 32 14.39 -2.60 0.68
CA GLU A 32 15.76 -2.90 0.28
C GLU A 32 16.03 -4.40 0.26
N GLU A 33 15.58 -5.15 1.26
CA GLU A 33 15.70 -6.61 1.29
C GLU A 33 14.98 -7.27 0.10
N ILE A 34 13.79 -6.81 -0.25
CA ILE A 34 13.06 -7.32 -1.42
C ILE A 34 13.86 -7.01 -2.70
N SER A 35 14.36 -5.79 -2.85
CA SER A 35 15.12 -5.37 -4.03
C SER A 35 16.44 -6.12 -4.19
N LYS A 36 17.07 -6.57 -3.09
CA LYS A 36 18.29 -7.40 -3.13
C LYS A 36 18.05 -8.83 -3.64
N VAL A 37 16.87 -9.39 -3.37
CA VAL A 37 16.54 -10.79 -3.72
C VAL A 37 15.68 -10.91 -4.98
N THR A 38 15.25 -9.79 -5.53
CA THR A 38 14.46 -9.72 -6.76
C THR A 38 15.10 -8.70 -7.71
N ASP A 39 14.92 -8.86 -9.02
CA ASP A 39 15.35 -7.87 -10.02
C ASP A 39 14.37 -6.69 -10.12
N LEU A 40 13.62 -6.39 -9.05
CA LEU A 40 12.62 -5.34 -9.04
C LEU A 40 13.19 -4.04 -8.49
N THR A 41 12.95 -2.97 -9.20
CA THR A 41 13.12 -1.63 -8.65
C THR A 41 11.81 -1.19 -8.00
N ILE A 42 11.82 -0.96 -6.68
CA ILE A 42 10.69 -0.48 -5.91
C ILE A 42 10.99 0.96 -5.48
N SER A 43 10.10 1.87 -5.79
CA SER A 43 10.13 3.23 -5.27
C SER A 43 9.15 3.38 -4.10
N LEU A 44 9.56 4.10 -3.07
CA LEU A 44 8.76 4.35 -1.88
C LEU A 44 8.33 5.81 -1.83
N THR A 45 7.02 6.04 -1.65
CA THR A 45 6.48 7.35 -1.31
C THR A 45 5.89 7.30 0.10
N VAL A 46 6.36 8.19 0.97
CA VAL A 46 5.96 8.24 2.39
C VAL A 46 5.03 9.41 2.64
N PHE A 47 3.97 9.15 3.39
CA PHE A 47 3.00 10.13 3.88
C PHE A 47 2.99 10.10 5.41
N GLU A 48 3.22 11.22 6.05
CA GLU A 48 3.22 11.34 7.52
C GLU A 48 1.82 11.57 8.10
N ARG A 49 0.87 11.94 7.25
CA ARG A 49 -0.51 12.23 7.63
C ARG A 49 -1.47 11.44 6.77
N PHE A 50 -2.58 11.06 7.38
CA PHE A 50 -3.65 10.40 6.65
C PHE A 50 -4.31 11.32 5.61
N SER A 51 -4.41 12.62 5.89
CA SER A 51 -4.89 13.62 4.93
C SER A 51 -4.08 13.66 3.64
N ASP A 52 -2.76 13.53 3.74
CA ASP A 52 -1.86 13.66 2.58
C ASP A 52 -2.00 12.48 1.63
N ILE A 53 -2.09 11.25 2.14
CA ILE A 53 -2.33 10.08 1.28
C ILE A 53 -3.73 10.10 0.67
N ARG A 54 -4.74 10.59 1.39
CA ARG A 54 -6.09 10.79 0.84
C ARG A 54 -6.07 11.74 -0.35
N GLU A 55 -5.36 12.87 -0.21
CA GLU A 55 -5.21 13.83 -1.29
C GLU A 55 -4.47 13.22 -2.49
N ALA A 56 -3.38 12.47 -2.25
CA ALA A 56 -2.63 11.80 -3.29
C ALA A 56 -3.50 10.81 -4.10
N PHE A 57 -4.33 10.00 -3.44
CA PHE A 57 -5.30 9.12 -4.11
C PHE A 57 -6.31 9.89 -4.94
N HIS A 58 -6.85 10.97 -4.39
CA HIS A 58 -7.81 11.81 -5.09
C HIS A 58 -7.21 12.43 -6.35
N LEU A 59 -6.01 13.00 -6.25
CA LEU A 59 -5.30 13.59 -7.38
C LEU A 59 -4.93 12.55 -8.44
N ALA A 60 -4.45 11.38 -8.05
CA ALA A 60 -4.13 10.31 -8.98
C ALA A 60 -5.38 9.85 -9.75
N THR A 61 -6.49 9.66 -9.05
CA THR A 61 -7.76 9.25 -9.66
C THR A 61 -8.30 10.31 -10.61
N GLN A 62 -8.28 11.59 -10.22
CA GLN A 62 -8.76 12.69 -11.07
C GLN A 62 -7.93 12.85 -12.35
N ARG A 63 -6.63 12.60 -12.28
CA ARG A 63 -5.72 12.74 -13.42
C ARG A 63 -5.62 11.50 -14.29
N GLY A 64 -6.31 10.42 -13.92
CA GLY A 64 -6.14 9.11 -14.55
C GLY A 64 -4.72 8.56 -14.43
N ALA A 65 -3.97 8.98 -13.39
CA ALA A 65 -2.63 8.50 -13.13
C ALA A 65 -2.64 7.08 -12.55
N CYS A 66 -1.53 6.37 -12.70
CA CYS A 66 -1.40 5.05 -12.10
C CYS A 66 -1.42 5.16 -10.58
N LEU A 67 -2.23 4.32 -9.93
CA LEU A 67 -2.18 4.09 -8.50
C LEU A 67 -0.94 3.26 -8.13
N PRO A 68 -0.49 3.28 -6.86
CA PRO A 68 0.68 2.51 -6.44
C PRO A 68 0.46 1.01 -6.58
N ALA A 69 1.56 0.27 -6.54
CA ALA A 69 1.54 -1.19 -6.58
C ALA A 69 0.97 -1.79 -5.30
N ALA A 70 1.19 -1.13 -4.18
CA ALA A 70 0.74 -1.53 -2.86
C ALA A 70 0.68 -0.31 -1.94
N VAL A 71 -0.14 -0.41 -0.90
CA VAL A 71 -0.24 0.58 0.18
C VAL A 71 -0.03 -0.11 1.52
N LEU A 72 0.82 0.50 2.35
CA LEU A 72 0.97 0.17 3.76
C LEU A 72 0.43 1.36 4.57
N SER A 73 -0.48 1.15 5.49
CA SER A 73 -1.06 2.23 6.28
C SER A 73 -1.10 1.90 7.76
N ASP A 74 -0.60 2.81 8.58
CA ASP A 74 -0.94 2.79 10.00
C ASP A 74 -2.46 2.96 10.17
N LEU A 75 -2.96 2.49 11.30
CA LEU A 75 -4.35 2.64 11.73
C LEU A 75 -4.57 3.85 12.66
N HIS A 76 -3.50 4.54 13.02
CA HIS A 76 -3.55 5.66 13.96
C HIS A 76 -2.73 6.83 13.45
N PHE A 77 -3.39 7.95 13.24
CA PHE A 77 -2.77 9.21 12.83
C PHE A 77 -3.25 10.36 13.74
N PRO A 78 -2.37 11.30 14.10
CA PRO A 78 -2.76 12.46 14.89
C PRO A 78 -3.82 13.33 14.23
N ASP A 79 -3.81 13.42 12.89
CA ASP A 79 -4.77 14.19 12.10
C ASP A 79 -6.10 13.47 11.86
N ASN A 80 -6.23 12.22 12.29
CA ASN A 80 -7.45 11.40 12.18
C ASN A 80 -7.94 10.85 13.52
N ALA A 81 -7.63 11.53 14.61
CA ALA A 81 -7.93 11.05 15.97
C ALA A 81 -9.45 10.93 16.27
N HIS A 82 -10.30 11.71 15.61
CA HIS A 82 -11.74 11.72 15.83
C HIS A 82 -12.49 10.61 15.11
N ASP A 83 -12.13 10.36 13.84
CA ASP A 83 -12.82 9.39 12.99
C ASP A 83 -12.20 8.00 13.04
N GLY A 84 -10.94 7.96 13.49
CA GLY A 84 -10.21 6.75 13.84
C GLY A 84 -10.14 5.70 12.74
N ILE A 85 -10.09 4.44 13.16
CA ILE A 85 -9.92 3.27 12.29
C ILE A 85 -11.07 3.14 11.27
N GLN A 86 -12.30 3.50 11.65
CA GLN A 86 -13.45 3.40 10.75
C GLN A 86 -13.28 4.26 9.49
N ASP A 87 -12.78 5.49 9.61
CA ASP A 87 -12.57 6.39 8.48
C ASP A 87 -11.46 5.86 7.56
N ILE A 88 -10.35 5.37 8.13
CA ILE A 88 -9.25 4.76 7.38
C ILE A 88 -9.75 3.56 6.56
N LEU A 89 -10.49 2.65 7.18
CA LEU A 89 -11.02 1.47 6.51
C LEU A 89 -12.05 1.84 5.43
N THR A 90 -12.93 2.80 5.72
CA THR A 90 -13.92 3.28 4.74
C THR A 90 -13.23 3.91 3.52
N PHE A 91 -12.20 4.70 3.76
CA PHE A 91 -11.42 5.32 2.69
C PHE A 91 -10.75 4.28 1.80
N TYR A 92 -9.93 3.40 2.36
CA TYR A 92 -9.23 2.39 1.56
C TYR A 92 -10.19 1.35 0.98
N GLY A 93 -11.30 1.05 1.62
CA GLY A 93 -12.32 0.15 1.10
C GLY A 93 -12.83 0.53 -0.29
N ALA A 94 -12.80 1.82 -0.63
CA ALA A 94 -13.12 2.29 -1.97
C ALA A 94 -12.08 1.92 -3.04
N TYR A 95 -10.85 1.60 -2.64
CA TYR A 95 -9.70 1.39 -3.54
C TYR A 95 -9.11 -0.02 -3.50
N VAL A 96 -9.47 -0.88 -2.53
CA VAL A 96 -8.85 -2.21 -2.35
C VAL A 96 -9.01 -3.14 -3.55
N HIS A 97 -10.01 -2.90 -4.40
CA HIS A 97 -10.19 -3.63 -5.66
C HIS A 97 -9.20 -3.20 -6.76
N LEU A 98 -8.52 -2.06 -6.59
CA LEU A 98 -7.53 -1.50 -7.51
C LEU A 98 -6.10 -1.66 -6.98
N VAL A 99 -5.93 -1.56 -5.65
CA VAL A 99 -4.63 -1.55 -4.99
C VAL A 99 -4.71 -2.41 -3.72
N PRO A 100 -3.82 -3.39 -3.53
CA PRO A 100 -3.74 -4.13 -2.28
C PRO A 100 -3.28 -3.22 -1.13
N VAL A 101 -3.94 -3.33 0.02
CA VAL A 101 -3.67 -2.53 1.22
C VAL A 101 -3.25 -3.42 2.37
N SER A 102 -2.20 -3.04 3.09
CA SER A 102 -1.84 -3.62 4.39
C SER A 102 -2.05 -2.59 5.48
N TYR A 103 -2.84 -2.95 6.48
CA TYR A 103 -3.06 -2.16 7.68
C TYR A 103 -2.07 -2.58 8.76
N MET A 104 -1.44 -1.60 9.41
CA MET A 104 -0.41 -1.82 10.42
C MET A 104 -0.81 -1.18 11.75
N SER A 105 -0.47 -1.83 12.86
CA SER A 105 -0.63 -1.23 14.19
C SER A 105 0.24 -1.94 15.23
N CYS A 106 0.68 -1.19 16.25
CA CYS A 106 1.23 -1.75 17.49
C CYS A 106 0.12 -2.31 18.40
N ASN A 107 -1.11 -1.85 18.24
CA ASN A 107 -2.23 -2.27 19.07
C ASN A 107 -2.95 -3.46 18.44
N PRO A 108 -2.93 -4.66 19.06
CA PRO A 108 -3.60 -5.84 18.53
C PRO A 108 -5.12 -5.69 18.46
N ASP A 109 -5.75 -4.97 19.38
CA ASP A 109 -7.19 -4.77 19.38
C ASP A 109 -7.64 -3.92 18.19
N SER A 110 -6.80 -2.95 17.80
CA SER A 110 -7.00 -2.14 16.60
C SER A 110 -6.97 -2.98 15.32
N LEU A 111 -6.05 -3.95 15.24
CA LEU A 111 -5.99 -4.88 14.10
C LEU A 111 -7.21 -5.79 14.05
N VAL A 112 -7.66 -6.32 15.18
CA VAL A 112 -8.88 -7.15 15.25
C VAL A 112 -10.12 -6.34 14.83
N LEU A 113 -10.21 -5.09 15.27
CA LEU A 113 -11.30 -4.20 14.85
C LEU A 113 -11.23 -3.92 13.36
N ALA A 114 -10.06 -3.58 12.84
CA ALA A 114 -9.84 -3.29 11.43
C ALA A 114 -10.20 -4.50 10.56
N GLU A 115 -9.77 -5.70 10.91
CA GLU A 115 -10.12 -6.93 10.19
C GLU A 115 -11.62 -7.18 10.15
N ARG A 116 -12.30 -6.95 11.28
CA ARG A 116 -13.77 -7.09 11.38
C ARG A 116 -14.49 -6.08 10.48
N LEU A 117 -14.02 -4.84 10.45
CA LEU A 117 -14.58 -3.78 9.62
C LEU A 117 -14.33 -4.07 8.12
N ALA A 118 -13.11 -4.44 7.75
CA ALA A 118 -12.77 -4.80 6.38
C ALA A 118 -13.66 -5.94 5.84
N LYS A 119 -13.88 -6.98 6.63
CA LYS A 119 -14.81 -8.08 6.28
C LYS A 119 -16.24 -7.59 6.06
N ARG A 120 -16.71 -6.61 6.84
CA ARG A 120 -18.04 -6.00 6.64
C ARG A 120 -18.14 -5.22 5.33
N HIS A 121 -17.03 -4.65 4.86
CA HIS A 121 -16.94 -3.97 3.56
C HIS A 121 -16.70 -4.94 2.39
N GLY A 122 -16.67 -6.25 2.63
CA GLY A 122 -16.47 -7.26 1.61
C GLY A 122 -15.01 -7.42 1.17
N GLU A 123 -14.06 -6.88 1.91
CA GLU A 123 -12.63 -7.04 1.62
C GLU A 123 -12.18 -8.48 1.92
N THR A 124 -11.34 -9.02 1.04
CA THR A 124 -10.73 -10.34 1.23
C THR A 124 -9.30 -10.21 1.79
N LEU A 125 -8.75 -11.28 2.36
CA LEU A 125 -7.35 -11.31 2.82
C LEU A 125 -6.32 -11.15 1.68
N LEU A 126 -6.75 -11.25 0.42
CA LEU A 126 -5.90 -10.94 -0.72
C LEU A 126 -5.82 -9.44 -0.99
N GLN A 127 -6.88 -8.71 -0.65
CA GLN A 127 -7.00 -7.26 -0.87
C GLN A 127 -6.56 -6.46 0.35
N ALA A 128 -6.88 -6.94 1.56
CA ALA A 128 -6.50 -6.31 2.82
C ALA A 128 -5.70 -7.27 3.69
N ARG A 129 -4.60 -6.80 4.23
CA ARG A 129 -3.72 -7.54 5.14
C ARG A 129 -3.56 -6.75 6.43
N PHE A 130 -3.30 -7.46 7.52
CA PHE A 130 -3.20 -6.89 8.86
C PHE A 130 -1.86 -7.30 9.47
N LEU A 131 -1.05 -6.31 9.84
CA LEU A 131 0.32 -6.51 10.29
C LEU A 131 0.55 -5.84 11.63
N ARG A 132 1.07 -6.62 12.57
CA ARG A 132 1.48 -6.11 13.87
C ARG A 132 2.92 -5.57 13.80
N LYS A 133 3.13 -4.34 14.32
CA LYS A 133 4.41 -3.63 14.22
C LYS A 133 5.40 -3.92 15.37
N ASP A 134 4.94 -4.40 16.51
CA ASP A 134 5.70 -4.50 17.76
C ASP A 134 6.17 -5.92 18.11
N THR A 135 6.34 -6.77 17.11
CA THR A 135 6.83 -8.13 17.29
C THR A 135 8.26 -8.29 16.78
N SER A 136 8.99 -9.29 17.34
CA SER A 136 10.33 -9.63 16.86
C SER A 136 10.38 -10.01 15.38
N ASP A 137 9.25 -10.45 14.82
CA ASP A 137 9.12 -10.93 13.44
C ASP A 137 8.59 -9.87 12.49
N THR A 138 8.44 -8.61 12.95
CA THR A 138 7.84 -7.52 12.13
C THR A 138 8.53 -7.37 10.78
N MET A 139 9.87 -7.36 10.74
CA MET A 139 10.64 -7.25 9.49
C MET A 139 10.32 -8.40 8.53
N SER A 140 10.34 -9.64 9.00
CA SER A 140 10.03 -10.82 8.16
C SER A 140 8.59 -10.79 7.65
N HIS A 141 7.65 -10.34 8.47
CA HIS A 141 6.25 -10.19 8.07
C HIS A 141 6.06 -9.06 7.04
N LEU A 142 6.74 -7.93 7.21
CA LEU A 142 6.74 -6.83 6.25
C LEU A 142 7.26 -7.27 4.89
N VAL A 143 8.44 -7.89 4.84
CA VAL A 143 9.03 -8.39 3.60
C VAL A 143 8.06 -9.32 2.88
N LYS A 144 7.48 -10.31 3.57
CA LYS A 144 6.51 -11.25 3.00
C LYS A 144 5.24 -10.54 2.52
N THR A 145 4.75 -9.58 3.30
CA THR A 145 3.53 -8.84 2.98
C THR A 145 3.72 -7.96 1.75
N ILE A 146 4.76 -7.13 1.72
CA ILE A 146 5.06 -6.26 0.59
C ILE A 146 5.30 -7.10 -0.67
N HIS A 147 6.12 -8.15 -0.58
CA HIS A 147 6.38 -9.07 -1.68
C HIS A 147 5.07 -9.63 -2.25
N ALA A 148 4.20 -10.17 -1.38
CA ALA A 148 2.94 -10.75 -1.81
C ALA A 148 1.99 -9.71 -2.43
N MET A 149 1.98 -8.45 -1.96
CA MET A 149 1.16 -7.38 -2.54
C MET A 149 1.68 -6.92 -3.91
N VAL A 150 3.00 -6.75 -4.03
CA VAL A 150 3.64 -6.26 -5.25
C VAL A 150 3.49 -7.27 -6.39
N PHE A 151 3.52 -8.57 -6.09
CA PHE A 151 3.33 -9.65 -7.05
C PHE A 151 1.89 -10.11 -7.22
N ALA A 152 0.92 -9.52 -6.51
CA ALA A 152 -0.48 -9.84 -6.69
C ALA A 152 -0.92 -9.53 -8.13
N PRO A 153 -1.73 -10.40 -8.76
CA PRO A 153 -2.26 -10.13 -10.09
C PRO A 153 -3.07 -8.82 -10.06
N ARG A 154 -2.71 -7.89 -10.93
CA ARG A 154 -3.38 -6.59 -11.05
C ARG A 154 -4.43 -6.67 -12.13
N ASN A 155 -5.64 -6.27 -11.80
CA ASN A 155 -6.64 -5.94 -12.81
C ASN A 155 -6.32 -4.56 -13.38
N CYS A 156 -5.26 -4.46 -14.18
CA CYS A 156 -5.06 -3.28 -15.01
C CYS A 156 -6.15 -3.29 -16.08
N THR A 157 -7.29 -2.69 -15.78
CA THR A 157 -8.17 -2.21 -16.83
C THR A 157 -7.45 -1.04 -17.47
N SER A 158 -6.66 -1.36 -18.52
CA SER A 158 -6.25 -0.34 -19.48
C SER A 158 -7.56 0.20 -20.09
N ASN A 159 -8.03 1.33 -19.57
CA ASN A 159 -9.00 2.13 -20.30
C ASN A 159 -8.30 2.59 -21.58
N ASN A 160 -8.36 1.76 -22.62
CA ASN A 160 -8.25 2.21 -23.98
C ASN A 160 -9.38 3.22 -24.14
N ALA A 161 -9.03 4.50 -24.04
CA ALA A 161 -9.85 5.56 -24.56
C ALA A 161 -10.09 5.24 -26.04
N ALA A 162 -11.24 4.65 -26.32
CA ALA A 162 -11.72 4.50 -27.67
C ALA A 162 -11.78 5.90 -28.26
N SER A 163 -10.87 6.16 -29.19
CA SER A 163 -10.94 7.26 -30.13
C SER A 163 -12.33 7.22 -30.78
N VAL A 164 -13.17 8.17 -30.43
CA VAL A 164 -14.37 8.47 -31.17
C VAL A 164 -13.93 9.40 -32.28
N ALA A 165 -13.95 8.87 -33.52
CA ALA A 165 -13.83 9.61 -34.76
C ALA A 165 -15.08 10.46 -34.98
#